data_c723b3052c9f3f51a54f1d1d95c4b247
#
_entry.id   c723b3052c9f3f51a54f1d1d95c4b247
#
_cell.length_a   1.000
_cell.length_b   1.000
_cell.length_c   1.000
_cell.angle_alpha   90.00
_cell.angle_beta   90.00
_cell.angle_gamma   90.00
#
_symmetry.space_group_name_H-M   'P 1'
#
loop_
_entity.id
_entity.type
_entity.pdbx_description
1 polymer ?
#
loop_
_entity_poly.entity_id
_entity_poly.type
_entity_poly.pdbx_seq_one_letter_code
_entity_poly.pdbx_strand_id
1 'polypeptide(L)'
;MGANLCVGLAARHPGWEITAFDNLKRRGAELNIPRLREAGVRFVHGDVRSQGDLLALDPVDAVVECSAEPSALAGVDGSPDYLIQSNLVGAYHCLELARRDDAQFLFMSTSRVYPYAALDALDHHEADTRFELCPADEVRGASERGIAEDFPLEGARTLYGATKLAAELLVTDYAAVAGLPTAINRCGVIAGPWQMGKVDQGVFTYWLLAHMTGRPLKYIGYGGTGKQVRDLLHVDDLVELIDRQLSSPDEWAGRTLNVGGGREISLSLAETTELCRELIGREVPVGSAGEDRPGDVRIYLTDASRLYSLTDWRPQRSAADTLADTAAWLREHEALVLAALDS
;
A
#
# COMPACT_ATOMS: atom_id res chain seq x y z
N MET A 1 -0.11 4.06 -6.54
CA MET A 1 1.14 3.30 -6.44
C MET A 1 1.67 2.95 -7.82
N GLY A 2 1.08 2.08 -8.62
CA GLY A 2 1.60 1.64 -9.92
C GLY A 2 2.01 2.77 -10.87
N ALA A 3 1.18 3.81 -11.04
CA ALA A 3 1.54 4.95 -11.89
C ALA A 3 2.79 5.71 -11.39
N ASN A 4 2.99 5.82 -10.07
CA ASN A 4 4.20 6.43 -9.50
C ASN A 4 5.43 5.55 -9.76
N LEU A 5 5.28 4.21 -9.64
CA LEU A 5 6.35 3.28 -10.03
C LEU A 5 6.72 3.45 -11.49
N CYS A 6 5.75 3.46 -12.40
CA CYS A 6 6.00 3.65 -13.83
C CYS A 6 6.76 4.96 -14.12
N VAL A 7 6.28 6.09 -13.59
CA VAL A 7 6.91 7.40 -13.80
C VAL A 7 8.30 7.45 -13.17
N GLY A 8 8.45 6.96 -11.94
CA GLY A 8 9.74 6.98 -11.25
C GLY A 8 10.79 6.08 -11.89
N LEU A 9 10.40 4.91 -12.37
CA LEU A 9 11.28 3.98 -13.09
C LEU A 9 11.66 4.53 -14.48
N ALA A 10 10.72 5.13 -15.22
CA ALA A 10 11.01 5.76 -16.51
C ALA A 10 12.04 6.90 -16.37
N ALA A 11 11.94 7.69 -15.30
CA ALA A 11 12.91 8.75 -15.04
C ALA A 11 14.32 8.22 -14.70
N ARG A 12 14.41 7.06 -14.04
CA ARG A 12 15.68 6.42 -13.64
C ARG A 12 16.31 5.64 -14.80
N HIS A 13 15.48 5.05 -15.65
CA HIS A 13 15.89 4.18 -16.75
C HIS A 13 15.28 4.63 -18.08
N PRO A 14 15.80 5.68 -18.71
CA PRO A 14 15.25 6.20 -19.99
C PRO A 14 15.27 5.20 -21.14
N GLY A 15 16.01 4.09 -21.00
CA GLY A 15 16.08 3.02 -22.00
C GLY A 15 15.09 1.85 -21.75
N TRP A 16 14.32 1.88 -20.66
CA TRP A 16 13.33 0.84 -20.39
C TRP A 16 12.02 1.13 -21.10
N GLU A 17 11.43 0.10 -21.68
CA GLU A 17 10.08 0.13 -22.23
C GLU A 17 9.09 -0.22 -21.14
N ILE A 18 8.38 0.77 -20.60
CA ILE A 18 7.46 0.60 -19.49
C ILE A 18 6.02 0.66 -19.99
N THR A 19 5.24 -0.37 -19.70
CA THR A 19 3.80 -0.43 -19.96
C THR A 19 3.02 -0.35 -18.66
N ALA A 20 2.16 0.66 -18.54
CA ALA A 20 1.15 0.75 -17.48
C ALA A 20 -0.15 0.12 -17.98
N PHE A 21 -0.64 -0.90 -17.27
CA PHE A 21 -1.88 -1.62 -17.59
C PHE A 21 -2.90 -1.39 -16.48
N ASP A 22 -4.08 -0.84 -16.80
CA ASP A 22 -5.11 -0.51 -15.80
C ASP A 22 -6.50 -0.47 -16.44
N ASN A 23 -7.53 -0.85 -15.69
CA ASN A 23 -8.92 -0.83 -16.16
C ASN A 23 -9.65 0.50 -15.87
N LEU A 24 -8.99 1.47 -15.25
CA LEU A 24 -9.50 2.79 -14.88
C LEU A 24 -10.79 2.78 -14.03
N LYS A 25 -11.07 1.66 -13.36
CA LYS A 25 -12.28 1.53 -12.54
C LYS A 25 -12.26 2.44 -11.32
N ARG A 26 -11.07 2.66 -10.74
CA ARG A 26 -10.93 3.52 -9.58
C ARG A 26 -11.00 4.98 -10.01
N ARG A 27 -11.92 5.76 -9.39
CA ARG A 27 -12.00 7.21 -9.63
C ARG A 27 -10.66 7.89 -9.41
N GLY A 28 -10.29 8.78 -10.33
CA GLY A 28 -9.01 9.47 -10.34
C GLY A 28 -7.87 8.65 -10.94
N ALA A 29 -8.07 7.38 -11.34
CA ALA A 29 -7.06 6.60 -12.05
C ALA A 29 -6.74 7.22 -13.41
N GLU A 30 -7.74 7.76 -14.10
CA GLU A 30 -7.63 8.45 -15.39
C GLU A 30 -6.73 9.67 -15.34
N LEU A 31 -6.58 10.32 -14.19
CA LEU A 31 -5.69 11.47 -14.01
C LEU A 31 -4.20 11.12 -14.16
N ASN A 32 -3.86 9.84 -14.08
CA ASN A 32 -2.49 9.39 -14.31
C ASN A 32 -2.12 9.29 -15.80
N ILE A 33 -3.09 9.23 -16.73
CA ILE A 33 -2.80 9.02 -18.15
C ILE A 33 -1.91 10.12 -18.74
N PRO A 34 -2.18 11.44 -18.52
CA PRO A 34 -1.30 12.49 -19.05
C PRO A 34 0.14 12.35 -18.55
N ARG A 35 0.33 12.18 -17.23
CA ARG A 35 1.66 12.09 -16.64
C ARG A 35 2.45 10.83 -17.07
N LEU A 36 1.75 9.72 -17.29
CA LEU A 36 2.36 8.51 -17.85
C LEU A 36 2.88 8.78 -19.27
N ARG A 37 2.09 9.44 -20.12
CA ARG A 37 2.50 9.82 -21.48
C ARG A 37 3.68 10.79 -21.47
N GLU A 38 3.66 11.79 -20.60
CA GLU A 38 4.77 12.76 -20.44
C GLU A 38 6.07 12.05 -20.02
N ALA A 39 5.98 11.00 -19.20
CA ALA A 39 7.11 10.18 -18.80
C ALA A 39 7.53 9.14 -19.87
N GLY A 40 6.90 9.10 -21.05
CA GLY A 40 7.20 8.12 -22.09
C GLY A 40 6.67 6.71 -21.80
N VAL A 41 5.79 6.53 -20.79
CA VAL A 41 5.19 5.25 -20.43
C VAL A 41 4.02 4.92 -21.36
N ARG A 42 4.01 3.72 -21.92
CA ARG A 42 2.88 3.22 -22.72
C ARG A 42 1.73 2.86 -21.81
N PHE A 43 0.58 3.51 -21.97
CA PHE A 43 -0.64 3.13 -21.28
C PHE A 43 -1.46 2.17 -22.13
N VAL A 44 -1.86 1.04 -21.55
CA VAL A 44 -2.77 0.05 -22.13
C VAL A 44 -4.00 -0.08 -21.22
N HIS A 45 -5.18 0.21 -21.77
CA HIS A 45 -6.43 -0.06 -21.07
C HIS A 45 -6.78 -1.54 -21.16
N GLY A 46 -6.95 -2.21 -20.01
CA GLY A 46 -7.34 -3.60 -19.92
C GLY A 46 -7.57 -4.01 -18.47
N ASP A 47 -8.04 -5.21 -18.25
CA ASP A 47 -8.45 -5.71 -16.93
C ASP A 47 -7.71 -6.99 -16.56
N VAL A 48 -7.03 -7.00 -15.40
CA VAL A 48 -6.32 -8.20 -14.91
C VAL A 48 -7.26 -9.40 -14.70
N ARG A 49 -8.56 -9.18 -14.57
CA ARG A 49 -9.57 -10.24 -14.49
C ARG A 49 -9.77 -10.96 -15.83
N SER A 50 -9.35 -10.35 -16.92
CA SER A 50 -9.37 -10.92 -18.28
C SER A 50 -7.99 -11.42 -18.63
N GLN A 51 -7.79 -12.74 -18.62
CA GLN A 51 -6.52 -13.32 -19.04
C GLN A 51 -6.17 -12.93 -20.48
N GLY A 52 -7.17 -12.84 -21.37
CA GLY A 52 -6.97 -12.45 -22.76
C GLY A 52 -6.37 -11.06 -22.93
N ASP A 53 -6.75 -10.09 -22.07
CA ASP A 53 -6.21 -8.73 -22.12
C ASP A 53 -4.71 -8.72 -21.77
N LEU A 54 -4.31 -9.52 -20.78
CA LEU A 54 -2.91 -9.66 -20.38
C LEU A 54 -2.07 -10.40 -21.42
N LEU A 55 -2.60 -11.50 -21.96
CA LEU A 55 -1.90 -12.30 -22.97
C LEU A 55 -1.78 -11.58 -24.33
N ALA A 56 -2.54 -10.51 -24.55
CA ALA A 56 -2.40 -9.65 -25.72
C ALA A 56 -1.25 -8.64 -25.60
N LEU A 57 -0.63 -8.51 -24.42
CA LEU A 57 0.55 -7.67 -24.24
C LEU A 57 1.77 -8.27 -24.95
N ASP A 58 2.63 -7.39 -25.44
CA ASP A 58 3.96 -7.77 -25.94
C ASP A 58 4.74 -8.49 -24.81
N PRO A 59 5.72 -9.33 -25.14
CA PRO A 59 6.58 -9.98 -24.16
C PRO A 59 7.26 -8.96 -23.23
N VAL A 60 7.39 -9.34 -21.95
CA VAL A 60 7.98 -8.49 -20.89
C VAL A 60 9.08 -9.22 -20.13
N ASP A 61 10.08 -8.48 -19.65
CA ASP A 61 11.15 -9.01 -18.80
C ASP A 61 10.76 -9.02 -17.32
N ALA A 62 9.79 -8.19 -16.93
CA ALA A 62 9.31 -8.10 -15.55
C ALA A 62 7.84 -7.68 -15.47
N VAL A 63 7.15 -8.20 -14.45
CA VAL A 63 5.79 -7.83 -14.06
C VAL A 63 5.80 -7.32 -12.63
N VAL A 64 5.37 -6.07 -12.41
CA VAL A 64 5.13 -5.52 -11.06
C VAL A 64 3.62 -5.47 -10.83
N GLU A 65 3.09 -6.44 -10.08
CA GLU A 65 1.66 -6.57 -9.81
C GLU A 65 1.24 -5.61 -8.69
N CYS A 66 0.57 -4.52 -9.08
CA CYS A 66 0.04 -3.48 -8.20
C CYS A 66 -1.49 -3.42 -8.19
N SER A 67 -2.16 -4.28 -8.96
CA SER A 67 -3.60 -4.25 -9.13
C SER A 67 -4.31 -4.76 -7.87
N ALA A 68 -5.31 -4.06 -7.42
CA ALA A 68 -6.14 -4.51 -6.31
C ALA A 68 -7.44 -3.70 -6.19
N GLU A 69 -8.48 -4.33 -5.63
CA GLU A 69 -9.47 -3.63 -4.83
C GLU A 69 -8.90 -3.54 -3.41
N PRO A 70 -8.42 -2.37 -2.99
CA PRO A 70 -7.60 -2.27 -1.79
C PRO A 70 -8.39 -1.93 -0.52
N SER A 71 -9.73 -1.78 -0.61
CA SER A 71 -10.55 -1.49 0.56
C SER A 71 -10.60 -2.68 1.51
N ALA A 72 -10.24 -2.46 2.77
CA ALA A 72 -10.38 -3.48 3.83
C ALA A 72 -11.85 -3.81 4.13
N LEU A 73 -12.79 -2.94 3.73
CA LEU A 73 -14.23 -3.12 3.91
C LEU A 73 -14.92 -3.68 2.66
N ALA A 74 -14.20 -3.89 1.57
CA ALA A 74 -14.78 -4.46 0.36
C ALA A 74 -15.38 -5.86 0.63
N GLY A 75 -16.62 -6.04 0.20
CA GLY A 75 -17.38 -7.28 0.41
C GLY A 75 -18.02 -7.44 1.79
N VAL A 76 -17.96 -6.44 2.68
CA VAL A 76 -18.68 -6.46 3.97
C VAL A 76 -20.17 -6.16 3.74
N ASP A 77 -20.47 -5.13 2.97
CA ASP A 77 -21.86 -4.68 2.70
C ASP A 77 -22.36 -5.01 1.29
N GLY A 78 -21.64 -5.86 0.54
CA GLY A 78 -21.98 -6.20 -0.85
C GLY A 78 -21.28 -7.44 -1.36
N SER A 79 -21.38 -7.69 -2.69
CA SER A 79 -20.71 -8.84 -3.28
C SER A 79 -19.18 -8.70 -3.22
N PRO A 80 -18.46 -9.73 -2.75
CA PRO A 80 -17.01 -9.74 -2.77
C PRO A 80 -16.42 -10.09 -4.15
N ASP A 81 -17.25 -10.37 -5.16
CA ASP A 81 -16.82 -10.91 -6.45
C ASP A 81 -15.73 -10.08 -7.11
N TYR A 82 -15.91 -8.75 -7.17
CA TYR A 82 -14.91 -7.87 -7.77
C TYR A 82 -13.56 -7.95 -7.05
N LEU A 83 -13.58 -7.99 -5.70
CA LEU A 83 -12.38 -8.11 -4.89
C LEU A 83 -11.67 -9.44 -5.15
N ILE A 84 -12.39 -10.56 -5.13
CA ILE A 84 -11.83 -11.89 -5.37
C ILE A 84 -11.27 -11.97 -6.79
N GLN A 85 -12.04 -11.54 -7.79
CA GLN A 85 -11.63 -11.58 -9.18
C GLN A 85 -10.40 -10.68 -9.46
N SER A 86 -10.33 -9.51 -8.86
CA SER A 86 -9.20 -8.59 -9.07
C SER A 86 -7.95 -9.03 -8.31
N ASN A 87 -8.09 -9.36 -7.00
CA ASN A 87 -6.93 -9.54 -6.14
C ASN A 87 -6.33 -10.96 -6.20
N LEU A 88 -7.16 -11.97 -6.43
CA LEU A 88 -6.70 -13.36 -6.47
C LEU A 88 -6.61 -13.88 -7.92
N VAL A 89 -7.70 -13.81 -8.67
CA VAL A 89 -7.72 -14.29 -10.05
C VAL A 89 -6.86 -13.41 -10.94
N GLY A 90 -6.90 -12.08 -10.74
CA GLY A 90 -6.03 -11.13 -11.44
C GLY A 90 -4.55 -11.40 -11.18
N ALA A 91 -4.16 -11.66 -9.92
CA ALA A 91 -2.78 -12.02 -9.58
C ALA A 91 -2.35 -13.33 -10.27
N TYR A 92 -3.24 -14.34 -10.31
CA TYR A 92 -3.00 -15.56 -11.07
C TYR A 92 -2.78 -15.29 -12.57
N HIS A 93 -3.60 -14.44 -13.19
CA HIS A 93 -3.41 -14.10 -14.61
C HIS A 93 -2.10 -13.34 -14.86
N CYS A 94 -1.69 -12.47 -13.93
CA CYS A 94 -0.39 -11.78 -14.00
C CYS A 94 0.78 -12.76 -13.83
N LEU A 95 0.66 -13.80 -12.99
CA LEU A 95 1.64 -14.88 -12.88
C LEU A 95 1.74 -15.70 -14.18
N GLU A 96 0.61 -15.96 -14.85
CA GLU A 96 0.60 -16.64 -16.15
C GLU A 96 1.26 -15.80 -17.25
N LEU A 97 1.11 -14.46 -17.20
CA LEU A 97 1.86 -13.56 -18.08
C LEU A 97 3.37 -13.68 -17.81
N ALA A 98 3.79 -13.58 -16.54
CA ALA A 98 5.19 -13.72 -16.17
C ALA A 98 5.76 -15.09 -16.57
N ARG A 99 5.01 -16.16 -16.34
CA ARG A 99 5.40 -17.52 -16.75
C ARG A 99 5.52 -17.69 -18.27
N ARG A 100 4.62 -17.07 -19.06
CA ARG A 100 4.70 -17.08 -20.53
C ARG A 100 6.03 -16.52 -21.03
N ASP A 101 6.51 -15.46 -20.38
CA ASP A 101 7.64 -14.66 -20.84
C ASP A 101 8.95 -14.97 -20.08
N ASP A 102 8.93 -15.91 -19.13
CA ASP A 102 10.04 -16.17 -18.19
C ASP A 102 10.50 -14.91 -17.45
N ALA A 103 9.54 -14.08 -17.09
CA ALA A 103 9.73 -12.74 -16.54
C ALA A 103 9.84 -12.73 -15.03
N GLN A 104 10.59 -11.77 -14.47
CA GLN A 104 10.57 -11.50 -13.04
C GLN A 104 9.17 -11.08 -12.58
N PHE A 105 8.74 -11.54 -11.40
CA PHE A 105 7.43 -11.19 -10.84
C PHE A 105 7.56 -10.54 -9.45
N LEU A 106 7.24 -9.26 -9.35
CA LEU A 106 7.18 -8.54 -8.08
C LEU A 106 5.73 -8.37 -7.64
N PHE A 107 5.38 -8.98 -6.50
CA PHE A 107 4.03 -8.95 -5.95
C PHE A 107 3.91 -7.89 -4.85
N MET A 108 3.08 -6.87 -5.09
CA MET A 108 2.77 -5.88 -4.08
C MET A 108 1.66 -6.40 -3.16
N SER A 109 2.09 -7.07 -2.09
CA SER A 109 1.23 -7.56 -1.02
C SER A 109 0.98 -6.48 0.04
N THR A 110 0.51 -6.83 1.20
CA THR A 110 0.02 -5.90 2.22
C THR A 110 0.24 -6.42 3.63
N SER A 111 0.38 -5.51 4.58
CA SER A 111 0.32 -5.81 6.02
C SER A 111 -1.01 -6.44 6.47
N ARG A 112 -2.07 -6.33 5.68
CA ARG A 112 -3.38 -6.92 5.99
C ARG A 112 -3.43 -8.45 5.85
N VAL A 113 -2.33 -9.09 5.42
CA VAL A 113 -2.16 -10.54 5.49
C VAL A 113 -2.02 -11.04 6.93
N TYR A 114 -1.60 -10.18 7.85
CA TYR A 114 -1.54 -10.52 9.28
C TYR A 114 -2.94 -10.48 9.91
N PRO A 115 -3.26 -11.44 10.81
CA PRO A 115 -4.58 -11.52 11.45
C PRO A 115 -4.84 -10.33 12.37
N TYR A 116 -5.94 -9.62 12.18
CA TYR A 116 -6.24 -8.41 12.96
C TYR A 116 -6.42 -8.71 14.46
N ALA A 117 -7.05 -9.84 14.81
CA ALA A 117 -7.25 -10.21 16.21
C ALA A 117 -5.94 -10.53 16.94
N ALA A 118 -4.97 -11.15 16.24
CA ALA A 118 -3.65 -11.42 16.82
C ALA A 118 -2.84 -10.13 16.99
N LEU A 119 -2.97 -9.18 16.06
CA LEU A 119 -2.33 -7.85 16.17
C LEU A 119 -2.92 -7.05 17.33
N ASP A 120 -4.26 -7.05 17.50
CA ASP A 120 -4.93 -6.32 18.57
C ASP A 120 -4.73 -6.94 19.96
N ALA A 121 -4.37 -8.22 20.02
CA ALA A 121 -4.02 -8.90 21.26
C ALA A 121 -2.61 -8.60 21.77
N LEU A 122 -1.79 -7.91 20.98
CA LEU A 122 -0.44 -7.52 21.42
C LEU A 122 -0.50 -6.47 22.54
N ASP A 123 0.39 -6.63 23.51
CA ASP A 123 0.51 -5.68 24.60
C ASP A 123 0.89 -4.29 24.09
N HIS A 124 0.28 -3.29 24.67
CA HIS A 124 0.49 -1.89 24.33
C HIS A 124 0.20 -1.01 25.53
N HIS A 125 0.71 0.19 25.53
CA HIS A 125 0.29 1.22 26.47
C HIS A 125 -0.30 2.42 25.71
N GLU A 126 -1.14 3.16 26.41
CA GLU A 126 -1.75 4.38 25.89
C GLU A 126 -0.92 5.59 26.34
N ALA A 127 -0.27 6.24 25.37
CA ALA A 127 0.43 7.51 25.57
C ALA A 127 -0.54 8.70 25.32
N ASP A 128 -0.03 9.92 25.40
CA ASP A 128 -0.84 11.14 25.28
C ASP A 128 -1.51 11.24 23.89
N THR A 129 -0.76 10.98 22.81
CA THR A 129 -1.19 11.17 21.42
C THR A 129 -1.36 9.87 20.64
N ARG A 130 -0.88 8.75 21.15
CA ARG A 130 -0.83 7.47 20.43
C ARG A 130 -0.87 6.26 21.34
N PHE A 131 -1.20 5.10 20.76
CA PHE A 131 -0.88 3.82 21.35
C PHE A 131 0.55 3.42 21.00
N GLU A 132 1.27 2.85 21.97
CA GLU A 132 2.65 2.38 21.81
C GLU A 132 2.69 0.86 21.95
N LEU A 133 3.27 0.19 20.97
CA LEU A 133 3.44 -1.26 20.97
C LEU A 133 4.55 -1.65 21.93
N CYS A 134 4.24 -2.57 22.85
CA CYS A 134 5.18 -3.15 23.82
C CYS A 134 4.91 -4.65 24.01
N PRO A 135 5.07 -5.47 22.95
CA PRO A 135 4.76 -6.88 23.03
C PRO A 135 5.72 -7.59 23.98
N ALA A 136 5.22 -8.65 24.62
CA ALA A 136 6.08 -9.53 25.42
C ALA A 136 7.17 -10.15 24.54
N ASP A 137 8.37 -10.35 25.08
CA ASP A 137 9.54 -10.88 24.38
C ASP A 137 9.31 -12.25 23.69
N GLU A 138 8.31 -13.00 24.16
CA GLU A 138 8.00 -14.35 23.68
C GLU A 138 7.07 -14.39 22.47
N VAL A 139 6.54 -13.24 22.02
CA VAL A 139 5.62 -13.20 20.88
C VAL A 139 6.42 -13.28 19.59
N ARG A 140 6.34 -14.42 18.91
CA ARG A 140 7.02 -14.65 17.63
C ARG A 140 6.67 -13.56 16.61
N GLY A 141 7.68 -12.97 16.01
CA GLY A 141 7.53 -11.99 14.95
C GLY A 141 6.93 -10.64 15.37
N ALA A 142 6.84 -10.37 16.67
CA ALA A 142 6.45 -9.06 17.20
C ALA A 142 7.53 -8.55 18.15
N SER A 143 7.84 -7.27 18.06
CA SER A 143 8.79 -6.58 18.93
C SER A 143 8.41 -5.10 19.03
N GLU A 144 9.14 -4.32 19.83
CA GLU A 144 8.97 -2.87 19.86
C GLU A 144 9.23 -2.21 18.50
N ARG A 145 9.97 -2.84 17.59
CA ARG A 145 10.18 -2.35 16.23
C ARG A 145 8.94 -2.52 15.34
N GLY A 146 8.04 -3.46 15.69
CA GLY A 146 6.85 -3.76 14.93
C GLY A 146 6.70 -5.24 14.62
N ILE A 147 6.05 -5.53 13.51
CA ILE A 147 5.67 -6.87 13.03
C ILE A 147 6.65 -7.31 11.95
N ALA A 148 7.32 -8.44 12.18
CA ALA A 148 8.23 -9.08 11.26
C ALA A 148 7.51 -10.15 10.41
N GLU A 149 8.19 -10.67 9.37
CA GLU A 149 7.60 -11.61 8.41
C GLU A 149 7.24 -12.98 8.99
N ASP A 150 7.82 -13.33 10.13
CA ASP A 150 7.54 -14.58 10.85
C ASP A 150 6.43 -14.47 11.91
N PHE A 151 5.75 -13.31 12.01
CA PHE A 151 4.52 -13.20 12.78
C PHE A 151 3.47 -14.19 12.24
N PRO A 152 2.73 -14.91 13.12
CA PRO A 152 1.78 -15.94 12.71
C PRO A 152 0.74 -15.44 11.71
N LEU A 153 0.47 -16.24 10.69
CA LEU A 153 -0.55 -15.96 9.68
C LEU A 153 -1.87 -16.68 9.93
N GLU A 154 -1.96 -17.48 11.00
CA GLU A 154 -3.18 -18.17 11.39
C GLU A 154 -4.17 -17.20 12.03
N GLY A 155 -5.44 -17.29 11.64
CA GLY A 155 -6.50 -16.44 12.21
C GLY A 155 -7.26 -15.64 11.17
N ALA A 156 -8.27 -14.89 11.63
CA ALA A 156 -9.14 -14.11 10.78
C ALA A 156 -8.47 -12.82 10.31
N ARG A 157 -8.71 -12.48 9.05
CA ARG A 157 -8.35 -11.21 8.39
C ARG A 157 -9.51 -10.75 7.52
N THR A 158 -9.45 -9.53 7.02
CA THR A 158 -10.43 -9.03 6.05
C THR A 158 -10.36 -9.84 4.75
N LEU A 159 -11.42 -9.83 3.95
CA LEU A 159 -11.41 -10.48 2.62
C LEU A 159 -10.27 -9.95 1.75
N TYR A 160 -9.97 -8.66 1.82
CA TYR A 160 -8.80 -8.07 1.17
C TYR A 160 -7.50 -8.78 1.59
N GLY A 161 -7.25 -8.90 2.89
CA GLY A 161 -6.06 -9.60 3.38
C GLY A 161 -6.04 -11.08 3.01
N ALA A 162 -7.21 -11.74 3.02
CA ALA A 162 -7.33 -13.14 2.63
C ALA A 162 -6.99 -13.38 1.16
N THR A 163 -7.48 -12.54 0.25
CA THR A 163 -7.17 -12.65 -1.18
C THR A 163 -5.68 -12.36 -1.47
N LYS A 164 -5.08 -11.38 -0.80
CA LYS A 164 -3.64 -11.10 -0.97
C LYS A 164 -2.78 -12.22 -0.41
N LEU A 165 -3.12 -12.80 0.75
CA LEU A 165 -2.40 -13.97 1.28
C LEU A 165 -2.55 -15.22 0.38
N ALA A 166 -3.74 -15.47 -0.15
CA ALA A 166 -3.94 -16.56 -1.10
C ALA A 166 -3.10 -16.37 -2.37
N ALA A 167 -2.98 -15.13 -2.86
CA ALA A 167 -2.09 -14.81 -3.98
C ALA A 167 -0.61 -15.00 -3.62
N GLU A 168 -0.16 -14.66 -2.39
CA GLU A 168 1.22 -14.97 -1.94
C GLU A 168 1.55 -16.47 -2.03
N LEU A 169 0.57 -17.34 -1.70
CA LEU A 169 0.76 -18.79 -1.83
C LEU A 169 0.96 -19.19 -3.28
N LEU A 170 0.19 -18.62 -4.23
CA LEU A 170 0.38 -18.85 -5.66
C LEU A 170 1.77 -18.35 -6.11
N VAL A 171 2.17 -17.14 -5.74
CA VAL A 171 3.50 -16.60 -6.08
C VAL A 171 4.61 -17.51 -5.58
N THR A 172 4.48 -18.02 -4.36
CA THR A 172 5.47 -18.93 -3.77
C THR A 172 5.55 -20.26 -4.53
N ASP A 173 4.41 -20.81 -4.94
CA ASP A 173 4.35 -22.06 -5.70
C ASP A 173 4.93 -21.88 -7.11
N TYR A 174 4.62 -20.79 -7.81
CA TYR A 174 5.20 -20.46 -9.11
C TYR A 174 6.73 -20.28 -9.03
N ALA A 175 7.24 -19.70 -7.96
CA ALA A 175 8.68 -19.63 -7.74
C ALA A 175 9.30 -21.03 -7.58
N ALA A 176 8.66 -21.89 -6.78
CA ALA A 176 9.19 -23.21 -6.45
C ALA A 176 9.06 -24.21 -7.62
N VAL A 177 7.95 -24.20 -8.35
CA VAL A 177 7.61 -25.19 -9.38
C VAL A 177 7.98 -24.73 -10.78
N ALA A 178 7.71 -23.46 -11.11
CA ALA A 178 8.02 -22.90 -12.42
C ALA A 178 9.39 -22.19 -12.49
N GLY A 179 10.06 -22.03 -11.35
CA GLY A 179 11.38 -21.37 -11.30
C GLY A 179 11.35 -19.87 -11.55
N LEU A 180 10.17 -19.22 -11.46
CA LEU A 180 10.07 -17.78 -11.70
C LEU A 180 10.83 -16.99 -10.63
N PRO A 181 11.64 -16.00 -11.01
CA PRO A 181 12.24 -15.09 -10.05
C PRO A 181 11.17 -14.17 -9.47
N THR A 182 10.70 -14.47 -8.26
CA THR A 182 9.60 -13.73 -7.61
C THR A 182 10.06 -13.04 -6.34
N ALA A 183 9.45 -11.88 -6.00
CA ALA A 183 9.55 -11.30 -4.68
C ALA A 183 8.18 -10.79 -4.21
N ILE A 184 7.89 -10.97 -2.92
CA ILE A 184 6.66 -10.55 -2.26
C ILE A 184 6.98 -9.39 -1.31
N ASN A 185 6.36 -8.23 -1.56
CA ASN A 185 6.49 -7.05 -0.72
C ASN A 185 5.19 -6.85 0.10
N ARG A 186 5.21 -7.20 1.38
CA ARG A 186 4.10 -6.94 2.33
C ARG A 186 4.16 -5.49 2.78
N CYS A 187 3.50 -4.61 2.01
CA CYS A 187 3.56 -3.19 2.27
C CYS A 187 2.69 -2.77 3.47
N GLY A 188 3.24 -1.89 4.31
CA GLY A 188 2.51 -1.04 5.23
C GLY A 188 1.67 -0.01 4.48
N VAL A 189 1.42 1.17 5.07
CA VAL A 189 0.70 2.22 4.37
C VAL A 189 1.65 2.96 3.42
N ILE A 190 1.47 2.79 2.12
CA ILE A 190 2.16 3.61 1.12
C ILE A 190 1.40 4.92 0.96
N ALA A 191 2.08 6.05 1.12
CA ALA A 191 1.52 7.39 1.05
C ALA A 191 2.37 8.31 0.14
N GLY A 192 1.82 9.46 -0.23
CA GLY A 192 2.52 10.43 -1.06
C GLY A 192 1.63 11.02 -2.18
N PRO A 193 2.21 11.84 -3.05
CA PRO A 193 1.52 12.46 -4.18
C PRO A 193 0.80 11.44 -5.07
N TRP A 194 -0.31 11.87 -5.68
CA TRP A 194 -1.15 11.06 -6.57
C TRP A 194 -1.90 9.89 -5.90
N GLN A 195 -1.97 9.88 -4.57
CA GLN A 195 -2.86 8.97 -3.85
C GLN A 195 -4.24 9.64 -3.67
N MET A 196 -5.28 9.03 -4.25
CA MET A 196 -6.67 9.49 -4.04
C MET A 196 -7.17 9.00 -2.68
N GLY A 197 -7.50 9.93 -1.80
CA GLY A 197 -7.99 9.65 -0.44
C GLY A 197 -9.49 9.38 -0.41
N LYS A 198 -9.89 8.35 0.34
CA LYS A 198 -11.27 8.01 0.70
C LYS A 198 -11.34 7.73 2.20
N VAL A 199 -12.56 7.69 2.75
CA VAL A 199 -12.80 7.39 4.18
C VAL A 199 -12.20 6.05 4.61
N ASP A 200 -12.18 5.07 3.72
CA ASP A 200 -11.71 3.70 3.96
C ASP A 200 -10.33 3.40 3.36
N GLN A 201 -9.72 4.36 2.68
CA GLN A 201 -8.44 4.17 2.02
C GLN A 201 -7.71 5.48 1.75
N GLY A 202 -6.37 5.48 1.96
CA GLY A 202 -5.55 6.68 1.78
C GLY A 202 -5.84 7.74 2.84
N VAL A 203 -5.86 7.31 4.09
CA VAL A 203 -6.24 8.11 5.26
C VAL A 203 -5.47 9.44 5.34
N PHE A 204 -4.18 9.46 5.05
CA PHE A 204 -3.36 10.67 5.13
C PHE A 204 -3.78 11.71 4.09
N THR A 205 -3.98 11.29 2.84
CA THR A 205 -4.51 12.17 1.79
C THR A 205 -5.93 12.65 2.11
N TYR A 206 -6.78 11.78 2.65
CA TYR A 206 -8.13 12.15 3.08
C TYR A 206 -8.12 13.20 4.19
N TRP A 207 -7.22 13.08 5.18
CA TRP A 207 -7.04 14.07 6.25
C TRP A 207 -6.61 15.44 5.73
N LEU A 208 -5.61 15.46 4.84
CA LEU A 208 -5.14 16.69 4.17
C LEU A 208 -6.27 17.36 3.37
N LEU A 209 -7.01 16.59 2.58
CA LEU A 209 -8.15 17.10 1.80
C LEU A 209 -9.23 17.70 2.71
N ALA A 210 -9.54 17.04 3.83
CA ALA A 210 -10.52 17.56 4.79
C ALA A 210 -10.09 18.91 5.36
N HIS A 211 -8.82 19.08 5.74
CA HIS A 211 -8.28 20.36 6.19
C HIS A 211 -8.29 21.42 5.08
N MET A 212 -7.92 21.07 3.84
CA MET A 212 -7.96 22.01 2.70
C MET A 212 -9.38 22.49 2.41
N THR A 213 -10.36 21.60 2.44
CA THR A 213 -11.76 21.91 2.09
C THR A 213 -12.60 22.38 3.27
N GLY A 214 -12.09 22.29 4.52
CA GLY A 214 -12.85 22.61 5.73
C GLY A 214 -13.93 21.56 6.09
N ARG A 215 -13.83 20.34 5.56
CA ARG A 215 -14.77 19.26 5.87
C ARG A 215 -14.49 18.68 7.25
N PRO A 216 -15.55 18.35 8.06
CA PRO A 216 -15.35 17.74 9.36
C PRO A 216 -14.78 16.32 9.24
N LEU A 217 -13.95 15.94 10.20
CA LEU A 217 -13.37 14.63 10.35
C LEU A 217 -13.97 13.88 11.54
N LYS A 218 -13.66 12.58 11.66
CA LYS A 218 -14.12 11.75 12.77
C LYS A 218 -13.08 10.68 13.09
N TYR A 219 -12.66 10.61 14.36
CA TYR A 219 -11.96 9.46 14.87
C TYR A 219 -12.94 8.32 15.10
N ILE A 220 -12.68 7.14 14.56
CA ILE A 220 -13.54 5.97 14.63
C ILE A 220 -12.77 4.81 15.23
N GLY A 221 -13.37 4.14 16.20
CA GLY A 221 -12.78 3.00 16.91
C GLY A 221 -11.85 3.39 18.06
N TYR A 222 -11.52 2.40 18.88
CA TYR A 222 -10.58 2.51 20.00
C TYR A 222 -10.87 3.71 20.92
N GLY A 223 -12.15 3.83 21.32
CA GLY A 223 -12.62 4.94 22.14
C GLY A 223 -12.78 6.27 21.44
N GLY A 224 -12.58 6.34 20.13
CA GLY A 224 -12.74 7.57 19.34
C GLY A 224 -11.72 8.66 19.66
N THR A 225 -10.53 8.29 20.13
CA THR A 225 -9.45 9.21 20.56
C THR A 225 -8.47 9.56 19.46
N GLY A 226 -8.49 8.82 18.35
CA GLY A 226 -7.54 8.99 17.24
C GLY A 226 -6.14 8.48 17.54
N LYS A 227 -5.94 7.68 18.59
CA LYS A 227 -4.62 7.18 19.03
C LYS A 227 -4.12 5.94 18.27
N GLN A 228 -4.93 5.36 17.37
CA GLN A 228 -4.50 4.24 16.55
C GLN A 228 -3.35 4.62 15.61
N VAL A 229 -2.33 3.73 15.50
CA VAL A 229 -1.06 4.02 14.85
C VAL A 229 -0.86 3.21 13.59
N ARG A 230 -0.35 3.85 12.55
CA ARG A 230 0.17 3.23 11.33
C ARG A 230 1.53 3.80 10.98
N ASP A 231 2.42 2.94 10.54
CA ASP A 231 3.59 3.41 9.80
C ASP A 231 3.20 3.78 8.37
N LEU A 232 3.97 4.66 7.78
CA LEU A 232 3.79 5.07 6.39
C LEU A 232 5.13 5.08 5.67
N LEU A 233 5.10 4.76 4.38
CA LEU A 233 6.26 4.82 3.51
C LEU A 233 5.94 5.73 2.33
N HIS A 234 6.83 6.69 2.08
CA HIS A 234 6.69 7.56 0.92
C HIS A 234 6.79 6.74 -0.38
N VAL A 235 5.94 7.06 -1.35
CA VAL A 235 5.87 6.31 -2.61
C VAL A 235 7.18 6.36 -3.40
N ASP A 236 7.97 7.43 -3.30
CA ASP A 236 9.28 7.51 -3.98
C ASP A 236 10.35 6.64 -3.32
N ASP A 237 10.27 6.42 -1.99
CA ASP A 237 11.14 5.45 -1.33
C ASP A 237 10.78 4.02 -1.77
N LEU A 238 9.49 3.74 -1.99
CA LEU A 238 9.07 2.49 -2.60
C LEU A 238 9.57 2.35 -4.05
N VAL A 239 9.52 3.42 -4.86
CA VAL A 239 10.07 3.42 -6.24
C VAL A 239 11.54 3.01 -6.21
N GLU A 240 12.33 3.54 -5.28
CA GLU A 240 13.74 3.20 -5.15
C GLU A 240 13.95 1.71 -4.79
N LEU A 241 13.14 1.16 -3.87
CA LEU A 241 13.21 -0.26 -3.54
C LEU A 241 12.87 -1.15 -4.73
N ILE A 242 11.78 -0.85 -5.44
CA ILE A 242 11.35 -1.62 -6.61
C ILE A 242 12.39 -1.54 -7.73
N ASP A 243 13.00 -0.38 -7.94
CA ASP A 243 14.13 -0.20 -8.88
C ASP A 243 15.28 -1.17 -8.56
N ARG A 244 15.70 -1.25 -7.30
CA ARG A 244 16.75 -2.21 -6.86
C ARG A 244 16.33 -3.65 -7.10
N GLN A 245 15.06 -3.99 -6.83
CA GLN A 245 14.54 -5.33 -7.03
C GLN A 245 14.51 -5.72 -8.51
N LEU A 246 14.15 -4.80 -9.39
CA LEU A 246 14.14 -5.03 -10.83
C LEU A 246 15.56 -5.11 -11.42
N SER A 247 16.49 -4.35 -10.87
CA SER A 247 17.88 -4.31 -11.35
C SER A 247 18.72 -5.53 -10.95
N SER A 248 18.31 -6.28 -9.91
CA SER A 248 19.05 -7.45 -9.39
C SER A 248 18.10 -8.60 -9.04
N PRO A 249 17.39 -9.20 -10.01
CA PRO A 249 16.33 -10.20 -9.75
C PRO A 249 16.74 -11.34 -8.84
N ASP A 250 17.94 -11.88 -9.02
CA ASP A 250 18.45 -13.06 -8.31
C ASP A 250 18.62 -12.81 -6.80
N GLU A 251 18.92 -11.58 -6.39
CA GLU A 251 19.09 -11.22 -4.98
C GLU A 251 17.78 -11.29 -4.20
N TRP A 252 16.66 -11.13 -4.89
CA TRP A 252 15.33 -11.04 -4.31
C TRP A 252 14.47 -12.29 -4.55
N ALA A 253 14.93 -13.21 -5.39
CA ALA A 253 14.17 -14.39 -5.79
C ALA A 253 13.72 -15.23 -4.60
N GLY A 254 12.42 -15.55 -4.56
CA GLY A 254 11.78 -16.35 -3.51
C GLY A 254 11.63 -15.65 -2.15
N ARG A 255 11.87 -14.34 -2.06
CA ARG A 255 11.82 -13.62 -0.79
C ARG A 255 10.44 -13.03 -0.53
N THR A 256 10.03 -13.11 0.75
CA THR A 256 8.91 -12.34 1.29
C THR A 256 9.45 -11.32 2.27
N LEU A 257 9.10 -10.06 2.08
CA LEU A 257 9.65 -8.92 2.80
C LEU A 257 8.55 -7.98 3.31
N ASN A 258 8.66 -7.54 4.54
CA ASN A 258 7.87 -6.45 5.05
C ASN A 258 8.48 -5.11 4.58
N VAL A 259 7.64 -4.25 4.03
CA VAL A 259 8.04 -2.97 3.42
C VAL A 259 7.20 -1.83 4.01
N GLY A 260 7.81 -0.96 4.79
CA GLY A 260 7.12 0.15 5.45
C GLY A 260 8.10 1.10 6.11
N GLY A 261 7.58 2.13 6.77
CA GLY A 261 8.36 3.14 7.46
C GLY A 261 8.83 2.75 8.85
N GLY A 262 8.19 1.72 9.44
CA GLY A 262 8.48 1.29 10.80
C GLY A 262 8.08 2.30 11.87
N ARG A 263 8.60 2.10 13.08
CA ARG A 263 8.27 2.93 14.24
C ARG A 263 8.59 4.41 14.02
N GLU A 264 9.76 4.70 13.43
CA GLU A 264 10.25 6.07 13.25
C GLU A 264 9.43 6.88 12.23
N ILE A 265 8.81 6.20 11.27
CA ILE A 265 7.99 6.84 10.24
C ILE A 265 6.54 6.37 10.44
N SER A 266 5.97 6.72 11.59
CA SER A 266 4.61 6.35 11.96
C SER A 266 3.86 7.53 12.58
N LEU A 267 2.54 7.53 12.42
CA LEU A 267 1.64 8.52 13.00
C LEU A 267 0.39 7.87 13.57
N SER A 268 -0.13 8.43 14.65
CA SER A 268 -1.52 8.25 15.03
C SER A 268 -2.43 9.17 14.22
N LEU A 269 -3.75 8.96 14.26
CA LEU A 269 -4.68 9.92 13.64
C LEU A 269 -4.71 11.27 14.36
N ALA A 270 -4.48 11.29 15.69
CA ALA A 270 -4.36 12.53 16.46
C ALA A 270 -3.14 13.33 15.99
N GLU A 271 -1.97 12.70 15.91
CA GLU A 271 -0.74 13.32 15.39
C GLU A 271 -0.89 13.74 13.92
N THR A 272 -1.57 12.94 13.11
CA THR A 272 -1.89 13.29 11.72
C THR A 272 -2.75 14.54 11.64
N THR A 273 -3.74 14.70 12.55
CA THR A 273 -4.59 15.89 12.60
C THR A 273 -3.79 17.15 12.89
N GLU A 274 -2.91 17.10 13.90
CA GLU A 274 -2.06 18.23 14.25
C GLU A 274 -1.12 18.61 13.08
N LEU A 275 -0.48 17.63 12.47
CA LEU A 275 0.42 17.87 11.35
C LEU A 275 -0.34 18.43 10.13
N CYS A 276 -1.54 17.92 9.82
CA CYS A 276 -2.38 18.49 8.75
C CYS A 276 -2.81 19.93 9.05
N ARG A 277 -3.15 20.23 10.32
CA ARG A 277 -3.49 21.59 10.75
C ARG A 277 -2.32 22.55 10.52
N GLU A 278 -1.12 22.14 10.90
CA GLU A 278 0.10 22.94 10.71
C GLU A 278 0.41 23.16 9.22
N LEU A 279 0.41 22.08 8.42
CA LEU A 279 0.73 22.13 6.99
C LEU A 279 -0.27 22.96 6.17
N ILE A 280 -1.56 22.86 6.49
CA ILE A 280 -2.62 23.54 5.72
C ILE A 280 -2.93 24.94 6.31
N GLY A 281 -2.67 25.14 7.60
CA GLY A 281 -3.01 26.39 8.31
C GLY A 281 -4.51 26.52 8.61
N ARG A 282 -5.25 25.40 8.66
CA ARG A 282 -6.69 25.39 8.95
C ARG A 282 -7.03 24.30 9.96
N GLU A 283 -7.82 24.66 10.97
CA GLU A 283 -8.44 23.73 11.88
C GLU A 283 -9.80 23.25 11.33
N VAL A 284 -10.12 21.98 11.53
CA VAL A 284 -11.41 21.38 11.17
C VAL A 284 -12.03 20.70 12.39
N PRO A 285 -13.36 20.66 12.50
CA PRO A 285 -14.02 19.92 13.57
C PRO A 285 -13.69 18.43 13.45
N VAL A 286 -13.25 17.79 14.55
CA VAL A 286 -13.01 16.36 14.62
C VAL A 286 -13.95 15.74 15.63
N GLY A 287 -14.91 14.96 15.15
CA GLY A 287 -15.84 14.21 16.00
C GLY A 287 -15.23 12.89 16.49
N SER A 288 -15.96 12.17 17.33
CA SER A 288 -15.58 10.90 17.93
C SER A 288 -16.66 9.84 17.71
N ALA A 289 -16.27 8.59 17.44
CA ALA A 289 -17.11 7.40 17.49
C ALA A 289 -16.30 6.24 18.07
N GLY A 290 -16.72 5.77 19.23
CA GLY A 290 -16.01 4.72 19.98
C GLY A 290 -16.17 3.31 19.42
N GLU A 291 -17.13 3.07 18.51
CA GLU A 291 -17.37 1.75 17.91
C GLU A 291 -16.24 1.37 16.96
N ASP A 292 -15.66 0.18 17.18
CA ASP A 292 -14.58 -0.34 16.36
C ASP A 292 -15.08 -0.77 14.97
N ARG A 293 -14.25 -0.54 13.96
CA ARG A 293 -14.52 -1.02 12.60
C ARG A 293 -14.11 -2.50 12.49
N PRO A 294 -14.92 -3.35 11.84
CA PRO A 294 -14.53 -4.73 11.59
C PRO A 294 -13.19 -4.82 10.86
N GLY A 295 -12.27 -5.62 11.40
CA GLY A 295 -10.95 -5.84 10.77
C GLY A 295 -9.99 -4.66 10.85
N ASP A 296 -10.28 -3.63 11.65
CA ASP A 296 -9.30 -2.60 11.98
C ASP A 296 -8.28 -3.13 13.00
N VAL A 297 -7.17 -2.44 13.19
CA VAL A 297 -6.13 -2.76 14.17
C VAL A 297 -5.71 -1.50 14.91
N ARG A 298 -5.41 -1.66 16.22
CA ARG A 298 -4.97 -0.53 17.06
C ARG A 298 -3.62 0.02 16.63
N ILE A 299 -2.66 -0.88 16.44
CA ILE A 299 -1.30 -0.53 16.05
C ILE A 299 -0.85 -1.48 14.94
N TYR A 300 -0.27 -0.92 13.90
CA TYR A 300 0.56 -1.68 12.97
C TYR A 300 1.81 -0.88 12.65
N LEU A 301 2.95 -1.49 12.93
CA LEU A 301 4.28 -0.99 12.59
C LEU A 301 5.04 -2.09 11.85
N THR A 302 5.71 -1.74 10.79
CA THR A 302 6.52 -2.66 9.99
C THR A 302 7.88 -2.88 10.65
N ASP A 303 8.24 -4.10 11.03
CA ASP A 303 9.64 -4.44 11.23
C ASP A 303 10.24 -4.89 9.89
N ALA A 304 11.04 -4.01 9.29
CA ALA A 304 11.73 -4.24 8.02
C ALA A 304 13.17 -4.77 8.22
N SER A 305 13.50 -5.30 9.38
CA SER A 305 14.88 -5.76 9.70
C SER A 305 15.39 -6.81 8.71
N ARG A 306 14.53 -7.70 8.20
CA ARG A 306 14.89 -8.67 7.16
C ARG A 306 15.31 -7.97 5.87
N LEU A 307 14.53 -7.01 5.39
CA LEU A 307 14.88 -6.19 4.22
C LEU A 307 16.20 -5.47 4.45
N TYR A 308 16.39 -4.88 5.62
CA TYR A 308 17.61 -4.14 5.97
C TYR A 308 18.86 -5.03 6.09
N SER A 309 18.71 -6.32 6.30
CA SER A 309 19.83 -7.26 6.30
C SER A 309 20.31 -7.64 4.90
N LEU A 310 19.51 -7.38 3.87
CA LEU A 310 19.79 -7.73 2.48
C LEU A 310 20.33 -6.55 1.66
N THR A 311 20.07 -5.32 2.11
CA THR A 311 20.38 -4.11 1.35
C THR A 311 20.67 -2.93 2.28
N ASP A 312 21.39 -1.95 1.78
CA ASP A 312 21.57 -0.65 2.42
C ASP A 312 20.40 0.32 2.20
N TRP A 313 19.38 -0.09 1.43
CA TRP A 313 18.18 0.73 1.25
C TRP A 313 17.51 1.02 2.59
N ARG A 314 17.11 2.26 2.77
CA ARG A 314 16.32 2.75 3.91
C ARG A 314 15.36 3.81 3.42
N PRO A 315 14.16 3.93 4.02
CA PRO A 315 13.30 5.09 3.78
C PRO A 315 14.08 6.40 4.05
N GLN A 316 13.96 7.36 3.16
CA GLN A 316 14.66 8.64 3.27
C GLN A 316 13.72 9.77 3.73
N ARG A 317 12.42 9.60 3.57
CA ARG A 317 11.43 10.62 3.88
C ARG A 317 10.73 10.31 5.19
N SER A 318 10.66 11.30 6.07
CA SER A 318 9.88 11.22 7.31
C SER A 318 8.37 11.21 7.03
N ALA A 319 7.59 10.96 8.07
CA ALA A 319 6.13 11.09 7.99
C ALA A 319 5.71 12.54 7.67
N ALA A 320 6.42 13.52 8.23
CA ALA A 320 6.17 14.95 7.96
C ALA A 320 6.47 15.31 6.51
N ASP A 321 7.59 14.84 5.94
CA ASP A 321 7.95 15.06 4.53
C ASP A 321 6.87 14.45 3.62
N THR A 322 6.42 13.24 3.94
CA THR A 322 5.39 12.53 3.16
C THR A 322 4.07 13.30 3.12
N LEU A 323 3.64 13.86 4.26
CA LEU A 323 2.43 14.69 4.32
C LEU A 323 2.64 16.05 3.65
N ALA A 324 3.82 16.66 3.79
CA ALA A 324 4.15 17.93 3.16
C ALA A 324 4.14 17.83 1.63
N ASP A 325 4.77 16.78 1.06
CA ASP A 325 4.79 16.52 -0.38
C ASP A 325 3.38 16.23 -0.92
N THR A 326 2.58 15.47 -0.15
CA THR A 326 1.18 15.22 -0.49
C THR A 326 0.36 16.51 -0.47
N ALA A 327 0.56 17.37 0.53
CA ALA A 327 -0.14 18.67 0.64
C ALA A 327 0.26 19.62 -0.49
N ALA A 328 1.53 19.65 -0.87
CA ALA A 328 2.02 20.45 -1.99
C ALA A 328 1.36 20.01 -3.31
N TRP A 329 1.35 18.69 -3.58
CA TRP A 329 0.66 18.11 -4.73
C TRP A 329 -0.85 18.43 -4.74
N LEU A 330 -1.53 18.31 -3.60
CA LEU A 330 -2.95 18.62 -3.48
C LEU A 330 -3.26 20.09 -3.80
N ARG A 331 -2.41 21.03 -3.34
CA ARG A 331 -2.58 22.46 -3.65
C ARG A 331 -2.42 22.75 -5.14
N GLU A 332 -1.45 22.11 -5.78
CA GLU A 332 -1.21 22.27 -7.21
C GLU A 332 -2.35 21.72 -8.07
N HIS A 333 -2.98 20.63 -7.60
CA HIS A 333 -3.99 19.88 -8.37
C HIS A 333 -5.39 19.92 -7.74
N GLU A 334 -5.68 20.87 -6.84
CA GLU A 334 -6.89 20.91 -6.03
C GLU A 334 -8.16 20.75 -6.86
N ALA A 335 -8.34 21.59 -7.88
CA ALA A 335 -9.53 21.55 -8.73
C ALA A 335 -9.71 20.19 -9.43
N LEU A 336 -8.62 19.60 -9.89
CA LEU A 336 -8.61 18.30 -10.58
C LEU A 336 -8.99 17.16 -9.62
N VAL A 337 -8.41 17.16 -8.42
CA VAL A 337 -8.65 16.14 -7.41
C VAL A 337 -10.08 16.23 -6.88
N LEU A 338 -10.58 17.42 -6.60
CA LEU A 338 -11.96 17.61 -6.13
C LEU A 338 -12.97 17.19 -7.19
N ALA A 339 -12.77 17.55 -8.46
CA ALA A 339 -13.64 17.11 -9.55
C ALA A 339 -13.71 15.58 -9.68
N ALA A 340 -12.60 14.89 -9.49
CA ALA A 340 -12.55 13.42 -9.54
C ALA A 340 -13.21 12.75 -8.32
N LEU A 341 -13.27 13.42 -7.18
CA LEU A 341 -13.90 12.87 -5.96
C LEU A 341 -15.39 13.19 -5.85
N ASP A 342 -15.86 14.29 -6.44
CA ASP A 342 -17.27 14.72 -6.42
C ASP A 342 -18.08 14.10 -7.56
N SER A 343 -17.46 13.53 -8.59
CA SER A 343 -18.08 12.80 -9.70
C SER A 343 -18.34 11.34 -9.32
#